data_0552ed1e438acccc45e3e4364769e3cd
#
_entry.id   0552ed1e438acccc45e3e4364769e3cd
#
_cell.length_a   1.000
_cell.length_b   1.000
_cell.length_c   1.000
_cell.angle_alpha   90.00
_cell.angle_beta   90.00
_cell.angle_gamma   90.00
#
_symmetry.space_group_name_H-M   'P 1'
#
loop_
_entity.id
_entity.type
_entity.pdbx_description
1 polymer ?
#
loop_
_entity_poly.entity_id
_entity_poly.type
_entity_poly.pdbx_seq_one_letter_code
_entity_poly.pdbx_strand_id
1 'polypeptide(L)'
;MNSGKILQISVKPSTTGEHGLPKMSVSSAEIHYGGVDGDYNNFRQEKKSGEPDMAVMLITRGILDDLNSEGWPVESGDLGENLTISDLSYISIEPEQKFRMGTALIQISFKCEPCTYLYSLPYIGDERGPEFIKTVKDHRGWYARVLEEGVVSAGDIIKLEG
;
A
#
# COMPACT_ATOMS: atom_id res chain seq x y z
N MET A 1 -16.14 11.54 3.63
CA MET A 1 -15.64 11.90 2.29
C MET A 1 -15.47 10.66 1.48
N ASN A 2 -16.00 10.66 0.26
CA ASN A 2 -16.03 9.48 -0.60
C ASN A 2 -14.95 9.52 -1.70
N SER A 3 -14.08 10.49 -1.65
CA SER A 3 -12.99 10.61 -2.62
C SER A 3 -11.72 11.13 -1.97
N GLY A 4 -10.60 10.75 -2.54
CA GLY A 4 -9.31 11.21 -2.15
C GLY A 4 -8.44 11.43 -3.38
N LYS A 5 -7.15 11.62 -3.15
CA LYS A 5 -6.17 11.87 -4.20
C LYS A 5 -5.00 10.93 -4.03
N ILE A 6 -4.52 10.37 -5.13
CA ILE A 6 -3.30 9.55 -5.12
C ILE A 6 -2.10 10.50 -5.03
N LEU A 7 -1.45 10.50 -3.86
CA LEU A 7 -0.26 11.33 -3.63
C LEU A 7 0.99 10.70 -4.24
N GLN A 8 1.11 9.39 -4.12
CA GLN A 8 2.28 8.67 -4.62
C GLN A 8 1.88 7.25 -5.02
N ILE A 9 2.45 6.81 -6.13
CA ILE A 9 2.43 5.42 -6.57
C ILE A 9 3.82 4.87 -6.33
N SER A 10 3.92 3.71 -5.66
CA SER A 10 5.21 3.14 -5.28
C SER A 10 5.30 1.69 -5.74
N VAL A 11 6.43 1.35 -6.34
CA VAL A 11 6.69 0.00 -6.83
C VAL A 11 8.13 -0.38 -6.52
N LYS A 12 8.39 -1.69 -6.45
CA LYS A 12 9.74 -2.21 -6.38
C LYS A 12 9.79 -3.58 -7.02
N PRO A 13 10.59 -3.76 -8.07
CA PRO A 13 10.75 -5.08 -8.69
C PRO A 13 11.50 -6.03 -7.75
N SER A 14 11.33 -7.33 -7.98
CA SER A 14 12.11 -8.34 -7.25
C SER A 14 13.59 -8.18 -7.60
N THR A 15 14.42 -8.01 -6.59
CA THR A 15 15.87 -7.81 -6.74
C THR A 15 16.60 -8.74 -5.78
N THR A 16 17.54 -9.51 -6.30
CA THR A 16 18.33 -10.44 -5.49
C THR A 16 19.05 -9.70 -4.36
N GLY A 17 18.91 -10.20 -3.13
CA GLY A 17 19.53 -9.62 -1.95
C GLY A 17 18.78 -8.47 -1.31
N GLU A 18 17.63 -8.09 -1.86
CA GLU A 18 16.78 -7.03 -1.30
C GLU A 18 15.47 -7.59 -0.78
N HIS A 19 14.89 -6.89 0.21
CA HIS A 19 13.65 -7.31 0.88
C HIS A 19 12.37 -6.67 0.31
N GLY A 20 12.49 -5.87 -0.76
CA GLY A 20 11.35 -5.23 -1.40
C GLY A 20 10.84 -3.96 -0.72
N LEU A 21 11.53 -3.46 0.31
CA LEU A 21 11.21 -2.23 1.02
C LEU A 21 12.46 -1.34 1.14
N PRO A 22 12.31 -0.02 1.09
CA PRO A 22 11.11 0.73 0.71
C PRO A 22 10.80 0.61 -0.78
N LYS A 23 9.54 0.82 -1.14
CA LYS A 23 9.15 0.92 -2.54
C LYS A 23 9.42 2.34 -3.06
N MET A 24 9.68 2.45 -4.35
CA MET A 24 10.09 3.71 -4.97
C MET A 24 8.96 4.34 -5.77
N SER A 25 8.91 5.69 -5.79
CA SER A 25 7.86 6.40 -6.49
C SER A 25 7.98 6.29 -8.00
N VAL A 26 6.84 6.19 -8.67
CA VAL A 26 6.71 6.30 -10.11
C VAL A 26 5.58 7.29 -10.43
N SER A 27 5.64 7.92 -11.60
CA SER A 27 4.64 8.92 -11.98
C SER A 27 3.30 8.29 -12.40
N SER A 28 3.34 7.09 -12.94
CA SER A 28 2.15 6.34 -13.36
C SER A 28 2.46 4.85 -13.37
N ALA A 29 1.41 4.03 -13.35
CA ALA A 29 1.56 2.58 -13.44
C ALA A 29 0.33 1.95 -14.07
N GLU A 30 0.54 0.83 -14.76
CA GLU A 30 -0.54 -0.03 -15.21
C GLU A 30 -0.99 -0.91 -14.05
N ILE A 31 -2.29 -1.03 -13.88
CA ILE A 31 -2.90 -1.88 -12.86
C ILE A 31 -3.50 -3.09 -13.58
N HIS A 32 -3.01 -4.27 -13.24
CA HIS A 32 -3.44 -5.55 -13.81
C HIS A 32 -4.12 -6.39 -12.75
N TYR A 33 -4.87 -7.39 -13.15
CA TYR A 33 -5.48 -8.34 -12.20
C TYR A 33 -4.42 -8.98 -11.28
N GLY A 34 -3.21 -9.17 -11.79
CA GLY A 34 -2.10 -9.72 -11.05
C GLY A 34 -1.36 -8.73 -10.15
N GLY A 35 -1.68 -7.45 -10.22
CA GLY A 35 -1.04 -6.42 -9.39
C GLY A 35 -0.60 -5.19 -10.18
N VAL A 36 0.27 -4.41 -9.55
CA VAL A 36 0.80 -3.16 -10.13
C VAL A 36 2.02 -3.48 -10.98
N ASP A 37 2.03 -3.01 -12.22
CA ASP A 37 3.15 -3.25 -13.13
C ASP A 37 4.46 -2.70 -12.55
N GLY A 38 5.53 -3.47 -12.66
CA GLY A 38 6.84 -3.11 -12.11
C GLY A 38 7.00 -3.41 -10.63
N ASP A 39 5.98 -3.94 -9.97
CA ASP A 39 6.02 -4.23 -8.54
C ASP A 39 6.09 -5.73 -8.26
N TYR A 40 6.79 -6.08 -7.17
CA TYR A 40 6.82 -7.43 -6.64
C TYR A 40 6.62 -7.37 -5.13
N ASN A 41 5.46 -7.77 -4.65
CA ASN A 41 5.19 -7.85 -3.23
C ASN A 41 5.77 -9.17 -2.70
N ASN A 42 6.92 -9.10 -2.03
CA ASN A 42 7.61 -10.30 -1.55
C ASN A 42 6.73 -11.16 -0.64
N PHE A 43 6.04 -10.56 0.30
CA PHE A 43 5.16 -11.28 1.21
C PHE A 43 4.05 -12.01 0.45
N ARG A 44 3.37 -11.31 -0.46
CA ARG A 44 2.28 -11.89 -1.26
C ARG A 44 2.77 -13.08 -2.10
N GLN A 45 3.89 -12.91 -2.79
CA GLN A 45 4.40 -13.94 -3.70
C GLN A 45 5.01 -15.13 -2.95
N GLU A 46 5.77 -14.86 -1.89
CA GLU A 46 6.49 -15.90 -1.15
C GLU A 46 5.61 -16.64 -0.13
N LYS A 47 4.65 -15.96 0.50
CA LYS A 47 3.84 -16.51 1.58
C LYS A 47 2.39 -16.76 1.21
N LYS A 48 1.87 -16.12 0.17
CA LYS A 48 0.45 -16.16 -0.22
C LYS A 48 0.24 -16.61 -1.67
N SER A 49 1.27 -17.12 -2.33
CA SER A 49 1.19 -17.70 -3.68
C SER A 49 0.55 -16.75 -4.72
N GLY A 50 0.81 -15.44 -4.60
CA GLY A 50 0.28 -14.46 -5.55
C GLY A 50 -1.22 -14.18 -5.40
N GLU A 51 -1.75 -14.26 -4.19
CA GLU A 51 -3.19 -14.06 -3.89
C GLU A 51 -3.78 -12.83 -4.60
N PRO A 52 -4.81 -13.01 -5.46
CA PRO A 52 -5.44 -11.88 -6.19
C PRO A 52 -6.02 -10.79 -5.29
N ASP A 53 -6.51 -11.16 -4.10
CA ASP A 53 -7.08 -10.21 -3.15
C ASP A 53 -6.02 -9.28 -2.53
N MET A 54 -4.74 -9.55 -2.79
CA MET A 54 -3.60 -8.75 -2.35
C MET A 54 -2.91 -8.03 -3.52
N ALA A 55 -3.60 -7.83 -4.64
CA ALA A 55 -3.01 -7.28 -5.86
C ALA A 55 -2.48 -5.85 -5.70
N VAL A 56 -3.18 -5.03 -4.92
CA VAL A 56 -2.81 -3.64 -4.65
C VAL A 56 -2.87 -3.40 -3.15
N MET A 57 -1.92 -2.63 -2.63
CA MET A 57 -1.92 -2.22 -1.23
C MET A 57 -1.98 -0.70 -1.17
N LEU A 58 -2.83 -0.18 -0.28
CA LEU A 58 -2.97 1.26 -0.09
C LEU A 58 -2.95 1.64 1.38
N ILE A 59 -2.51 2.87 1.64
CA ILE A 59 -2.52 3.48 2.96
C ILE A 59 -2.89 4.95 2.81
N THR A 60 -3.44 5.53 3.87
CA THR A 60 -3.77 6.96 3.87
C THR A 60 -2.62 7.79 4.42
N ARG A 61 -2.48 9.01 3.94
CA ARG A 61 -1.47 9.96 4.41
C ARG A 61 -1.61 10.21 5.92
N GLY A 62 -2.84 10.20 6.44
CA GLY A 62 -3.09 10.38 7.87
C GLY A 62 -2.36 9.37 8.74
N ILE A 63 -2.28 8.12 8.32
CA ILE A 63 -1.55 7.08 9.06
C ILE A 63 -0.05 7.41 9.10
N LEU A 64 0.52 7.84 7.96
CA LEU A 64 1.94 8.22 7.92
C LEU A 64 2.21 9.42 8.82
N ASP A 65 1.31 10.41 8.82
CA ASP A 65 1.44 11.59 9.67
C ASP A 65 1.39 11.21 11.16
N ASP A 66 0.50 10.29 11.54
CA ASP A 66 0.40 9.80 12.91
C ASP A 66 1.70 9.11 13.34
N LEU A 67 2.25 8.26 12.48
CA LEU A 67 3.52 7.59 12.75
C LEU A 67 4.66 8.59 12.88
N ASN A 68 4.70 9.60 12.01
CA ASN A 68 5.71 10.67 12.10
C ASN A 68 5.61 11.41 13.43
N SER A 69 4.40 11.69 13.91
CA SER A 69 4.21 12.39 15.19
C SER A 69 4.66 11.55 16.38
N GLU A 70 4.70 10.23 16.24
CA GLU A 70 5.21 9.31 17.27
C GLU A 70 6.73 9.10 17.16
N GLY A 71 7.39 9.76 16.22
CA GLY A 71 8.85 9.71 16.06
C GLY A 71 9.34 8.70 15.02
N TRP A 72 8.45 8.03 14.30
CA TRP A 72 8.85 7.12 13.22
C TRP A 72 8.96 7.89 11.91
N PRO A 73 10.15 7.96 11.28
CA PRO A 73 10.34 8.77 10.07
C PRO A 73 9.85 8.05 8.80
N VAL A 74 8.60 7.60 8.81
CA VAL A 74 8.00 6.83 7.72
C VAL A 74 7.66 7.74 6.55
N GLU A 75 8.02 7.32 5.35
CA GLU A 75 7.67 8.02 4.10
C GLU A 75 6.79 7.11 3.23
N SER A 76 6.16 7.72 2.23
CA SER A 76 5.36 6.96 1.26
C SER A 76 6.21 5.86 0.61
N GLY A 77 5.66 4.66 0.53
CA GLY A 77 6.34 3.48 -0.01
C GLY A 77 7.08 2.64 1.03
N ASP A 78 7.39 3.21 2.19
CA ASP A 78 8.15 2.51 3.23
C ASP A 78 7.42 1.30 3.80
N LEU A 79 6.11 1.39 3.93
CA LEU A 79 5.31 0.29 4.46
C LEU A 79 4.95 -0.76 3.40
N GLY A 80 5.45 -0.58 2.17
CA GLY A 80 5.19 -1.50 1.07
C GLY A 80 3.89 -1.23 0.33
N GLU A 81 3.23 -0.11 0.61
CA GLU A 81 2.02 0.26 -0.10
C GLU A 81 2.35 0.71 -1.54
N ASN A 82 1.44 0.39 -2.44
CA ASN A 82 1.50 0.86 -3.83
C ASN A 82 0.91 2.27 -3.97
N LEU A 83 -0.09 2.59 -3.15
CA LEU A 83 -0.82 3.85 -3.23
C LEU A 83 -0.82 4.53 -1.87
N THR A 84 -0.36 5.78 -1.84
CA THR A 84 -0.51 6.67 -0.68
C THR A 84 -1.60 7.68 -1.03
N ILE A 85 -2.68 7.70 -0.24
CA ILE A 85 -3.91 8.43 -0.54
C ILE A 85 -4.11 9.57 0.46
N SER A 86 -4.42 10.77 -0.03
CA SER A 86 -4.89 11.89 0.80
C SER A 86 -6.40 11.98 0.80
N ASP A 87 -6.93 12.74 1.74
CA ASP A 87 -8.35 13.13 1.83
C ASP A 87 -9.34 11.98 2.02
N LEU A 88 -8.84 10.79 2.35
CA LEU A 88 -9.64 9.67 2.83
C LEU A 88 -9.18 9.31 4.23
N SER A 89 -10.13 9.01 5.10
CA SER A 89 -9.83 8.52 6.44
C SER A 89 -9.62 7.01 6.41
N TYR A 90 -8.52 6.55 6.98
CA TYR A 90 -8.18 5.13 7.04
C TYR A 90 -9.32 4.31 7.69
N ILE A 91 -9.91 4.84 8.76
CA ILE A 91 -10.96 4.13 9.50
C ILE A 91 -12.30 4.07 8.78
N SER A 92 -12.48 4.85 7.72
CA SER A 92 -13.70 4.81 6.91
C SER A 92 -13.60 3.84 5.75
N ILE A 93 -12.43 3.23 5.52
CA ILE A 93 -12.25 2.21 4.50
C ILE A 93 -12.77 0.88 5.04
N GLU A 94 -13.58 0.21 4.23
CA GLU A 94 -14.21 -1.06 4.61
C GLU A 94 -14.08 -2.10 3.51
N PRO A 95 -14.05 -3.39 3.85
CA PRO A 95 -14.06 -4.45 2.83
C PRO A 95 -15.24 -4.30 1.87
N GLU A 96 -15.03 -4.71 0.64
CA GLU A 96 -16.00 -4.72 -0.47
C GLU A 96 -16.30 -3.34 -1.07
N GLN A 97 -15.79 -2.25 -0.48
CA GLN A 97 -15.88 -0.93 -1.11
C GLN A 97 -15.10 -0.92 -2.42
N LYS A 98 -15.71 -0.33 -3.44
CA LYS A 98 -15.09 -0.20 -4.77
C LYS A 98 -14.62 1.24 -4.97
N PHE A 99 -13.41 1.37 -5.48
CA PHE A 99 -12.84 2.68 -5.79
C PHE A 99 -12.38 2.74 -7.23
N ARG A 100 -12.87 3.77 -7.93
CA ARG A 100 -12.37 4.12 -9.26
C ARG A 100 -11.15 5.01 -9.10
N MET A 101 -10.05 4.68 -9.81
CA MET A 101 -8.83 5.48 -9.81
C MET A 101 -8.23 5.45 -11.21
N GLY A 102 -8.03 6.62 -11.82
CA GLY A 102 -7.68 6.66 -13.23
C GLY A 102 -8.68 5.86 -14.06
N THR A 103 -8.21 4.89 -14.83
CA THR A 103 -9.07 3.99 -15.60
C THR A 103 -9.26 2.62 -14.95
N ALA A 104 -8.67 2.40 -13.77
CA ALA A 104 -8.79 1.14 -13.04
C ALA A 104 -9.93 1.17 -12.01
N LEU A 105 -10.44 0.00 -11.67
CA LEU A 105 -11.39 -0.19 -10.58
C LEU A 105 -10.85 -1.24 -9.63
N ILE A 106 -10.74 -0.89 -8.35
CA ILE A 106 -10.30 -1.81 -7.30
C ILE A 106 -11.42 -2.03 -6.28
N GLN A 107 -11.34 -3.13 -5.57
CA GLN A 107 -12.26 -3.44 -4.47
C GLN A 107 -11.44 -3.80 -3.23
N ILE A 108 -11.73 -3.14 -2.12
CA ILE A 108 -11.04 -3.40 -0.85
C ILE A 108 -11.32 -4.83 -0.42
N SER A 109 -10.28 -5.54 -0.02
CA SER A 109 -10.37 -6.94 0.42
C SER A 109 -10.21 -7.08 1.93
N PHE A 110 -9.01 -6.90 2.45
CA PHE A 110 -8.75 -7.02 3.89
C PHE A 110 -7.52 -6.21 4.29
N LYS A 111 -7.37 -6.00 5.59
CA LYS A 111 -6.21 -5.27 6.12
C LYS A 111 -4.94 -6.09 5.98
N CYS A 112 -3.85 -5.39 5.66
CA CYS A 112 -2.52 -5.96 5.67
C CYS A 112 -2.03 -6.11 7.11
N GLU A 113 -1.57 -7.31 7.46
CA GLU A 113 -0.95 -7.55 8.77
C GLU A 113 0.54 -7.15 8.74
N PRO A 114 1.06 -6.52 9.81
CA PRO A 114 2.50 -6.25 9.89
C PRO A 114 3.30 -7.55 9.92
N CYS A 115 4.48 -7.52 9.31
CA CYS A 115 5.38 -8.68 9.27
C CYS A 115 6.83 -8.24 9.43
N THR A 116 7.71 -9.22 9.60
CA THR A 116 9.14 -8.98 9.84
C THR A 116 9.86 -8.36 8.65
N TYR A 117 9.26 -8.31 7.48
CA TYR A 117 9.83 -7.60 6.33
C TYR A 117 10.03 -6.11 6.63
N LEU A 118 9.22 -5.53 7.54
CA LEU A 118 9.39 -4.15 8.00
C LEU A 118 10.71 -3.90 8.72
N TYR A 119 11.34 -4.95 9.24
CA TYR A 119 12.63 -4.83 9.93
C TYR A 119 13.74 -4.37 8.98
N SER A 120 13.57 -4.55 7.67
CA SER A 120 14.54 -4.12 6.68
C SER A 120 14.61 -2.62 6.47
N LEU A 121 13.64 -1.86 7.00
CA LEU A 121 13.68 -0.40 6.93
C LEU A 121 14.87 0.13 7.76
N PRO A 122 15.64 1.10 7.23
CA PRO A 122 16.89 1.54 7.86
C PRO A 122 16.75 2.04 9.30
N TYR A 123 15.58 2.58 9.65
CA TYR A 123 15.31 3.16 10.97
C TYR A 123 14.63 2.18 11.92
N ILE A 124 14.37 0.96 11.51
CA ILE A 124 13.70 -0.08 12.33
C ILE A 124 14.74 -1.09 12.85
N GLY A 125 15.19 -2.00 11.98
CA GLY A 125 16.10 -3.07 12.38
C GLY A 125 15.45 -4.08 13.34
N ASP A 126 16.26 -5.05 13.78
CA ASP A 126 15.79 -6.11 14.67
C ASP A 126 15.45 -5.60 16.07
N GLU A 127 16.11 -4.55 16.55
CA GLU A 127 15.88 -4.01 17.88
C GLU A 127 14.54 -3.32 18.01
N ARG A 128 14.17 -2.50 17.03
CA ARG A 128 12.94 -1.71 17.05
C ARG A 128 11.77 -2.40 16.34
N GLY A 129 12.04 -3.50 15.67
CA GLY A 129 11.02 -4.23 14.91
C GLY A 129 9.79 -4.61 15.71
N PRO A 130 9.94 -5.28 16.87
CA PRO A 130 8.77 -5.68 17.68
C PRO A 130 7.90 -4.50 18.12
N GLU A 131 8.52 -3.38 18.49
CA GLU A 131 7.78 -2.16 18.86
C GLU A 131 7.03 -1.59 17.66
N PHE A 132 7.69 -1.53 16.51
CA PHE A 132 7.07 -1.00 15.29
C PHE A 132 5.88 -1.84 14.84
N ILE A 133 6.01 -3.17 14.86
CA ILE A 133 4.91 -4.08 14.52
C ILE A 133 3.70 -3.84 15.41
N LYS A 134 3.90 -3.65 16.71
CA LYS A 134 2.83 -3.31 17.64
C LYS A 134 2.17 -1.98 17.27
N THR A 135 3.00 -0.99 16.94
CA THR A 135 2.52 0.35 16.62
C THR A 135 1.65 0.37 15.37
N VAL A 136 2.03 -0.37 14.33
CA VAL A 136 1.30 -0.36 13.04
C VAL A 136 0.21 -1.44 12.96
N LYS A 137 0.02 -2.25 13.98
CA LYS A 137 -1.04 -3.25 13.99
C LYS A 137 -2.39 -2.59 13.70
N ASP A 138 -3.17 -3.17 12.82
CA ASP A 138 -4.47 -2.67 12.32
C ASP A 138 -4.36 -1.40 11.46
N HIS A 139 -3.19 -0.80 11.31
CA HIS A 139 -2.96 0.41 10.52
C HIS A 139 -1.88 0.23 9.45
N ARG A 140 -1.52 -1.01 9.13
CA ARG A 140 -0.43 -1.35 8.20
C ARG A 140 -0.79 -1.06 6.74
N GLY A 141 -2.05 -1.00 6.42
CA GLY A 141 -2.56 -0.78 5.08
C GLY A 141 -3.74 -1.67 4.75
N TRP A 142 -4.38 -1.38 3.63
CA TRP A 142 -5.47 -2.17 3.08
C TRP A 142 -5.04 -2.82 1.79
N TYR A 143 -5.37 -4.09 1.61
CA TYR A 143 -5.26 -4.75 0.33
C TYR A 143 -6.52 -4.53 -0.50
N ALA A 144 -6.36 -4.64 -1.81
CA ALA A 144 -7.46 -4.58 -2.75
C ALA A 144 -7.23 -5.54 -3.91
N ARG A 145 -8.33 -6.07 -4.44
CA ARG A 145 -8.33 -6.83 -5.68
C ARG A 145 -8.65 -5.89 -6.83
N VAL A 146 -8.22 -6.25 -8.02
CA VAL A 146 -8.47 -5.46 -9.23
C VAL A 146 -9.70 -6.01 -9.93
N LEU A 147 -10.72 -5.18 -10.10
CA LEU A 147 -11.94 -5.56 -10.81
C LEU A 147 -11.87 -5.17 -12.29
N GLU A 148 -11.25 -4.03 -12.60
CA GLU A 148 -11.03 -3.57 -13.98
C GLU A 148 -9.59 -3.07 -14.09
N GLU A 149 -8.88 -3.62 -15.06
CA GLU A 149 -7.51 -3.17 -15.34
C GLU A 149 -7.51 -1.76 -15.93
N GLY A 150 -6.43 -1.04 -15.71
CA GLY A 150 -6.32 0.32 -16.23
C GLY A 150 -4.99 0.96 -15.86
N VAL A 151 -4.93 2.27 -15.97
CA VAL A 151 -3.73 3.07 -15.68
C VAL A 151 -4.07 4.11 -14.61
N VAL A 152 -3.15 4.29 -13.66
CA VAL A 152 -3.24 5.33 -12.64
C VAL A 152 -2.02 6.22 -12.73
N SER A 153 -2.20 7.49 -12.36
CA SER A 153 -1.12 8.48 -12.29
C SER A 153 -1.16 9.20 -10.95
N ALA A 154 0.01 9.62 -10.48
CA ALA A 154 0.08 10.46 -9.29
C ALA A 154 -0.74 11.72 -9.53
N GLY A 155 -1.56 12.10 -8.56
CA GLY A 155 -2.50 13.21 -8.69
C GLY A 155 -3.92 12.82 -9.11
N ASP A 156 -4.13 11.57 -9.56
CA ASP A 156 -5.47 11.11 -9.91
C ASP A 156 -6.40 11.10 -8.69
N ILE A 157 -7.67 11.30 -8.95
CA ILE A 157 -8.71 11.13 -7.94
C ILE A 157 -8.96 9.65 -7.74
N ILE A 158 -9.08 9.23 -6.49
CA ILE A 158 -9.60 7.93 -6.11
C ILE A 158 -10.98 8.15 -5.49
N LYS A 159 -12.00 7.53 -6.06
CA LYS A 159 -13.39 7.82 -5.71
C LYS A 159 -14.17 6.55 -5.42
N LEU A 160 -14.90 6.57 -4.30
CA LEU A 160 -15.82 5.48 -3.94
C LEU A 160 -16.92 5.38 -5.01
N GLU A 161 -17.09 4.17 -5.53
CA GLU A 161 -18.10 3.85 -6.53
C GLU A 161 -19.21 3.07 -5.83
N GLY A 162 -20.37 3.62 -5.87
CA GLY A 162 -21.51 3.06 -5.15
C GLY A 162 -22.27 2.02 -5.91
#